data_5e1a73275c9654704ecbdd6d95cec26b
#
_entry.id   5e1a73275c9654704ecbdd6d95cec26b
#
_cell.length_a   1.000
_cell.length_b   1.000
_cell.length_c   1.000
_cell.angle_alpha   90.00
_cell.angle_beta   90.00
_cell.angle_gamma   90.00
#
_symmetry.space_group_name_H-M   'P 1'
#
loop_
_entity.id
_entity.type
_entity.pdbx_description
1 polymer ?
#
loop_
_entity_poly.entity_id
_entity_poly.type
_entity_poly.pdbx_seq_one_letter_code
_entity_poly.pdbx_strand_id
1 'polypeptide(L)'
;LALFVVLPLIIPTSILSPANVIVALTLYTVALLVRAVPEALDAVSPAVLDAATAVGYKPLTRILKVELPLAVPVLVASLRVVAVTNISMVSVGSVIGIGGLGTWFTDGYQSDKSDQIIAGIVAIFILAIVVDTVIMFAGKAATPWTRAGQVSKRTAAGASEATGNAAGASEATGNARAAVQ
;
A
#
# COMPACT_ATOMS: atom_id res chain seq x y z
N LEU A 1 -13.58 -2.65 -16.55
CA LEU A 1 -14.43 -3.54 -17.37
C LEU A 1 -14.51 -3.06 -18.83
N ALA A 2 -14.76 -1.76 -19.10
CA ALA A 2 -14.81 -1.24 -20.48
C ALA A 2 -13.54 -1.56 -21.30
N LEU A 3 -12.36 -1.50 -20.65
CA LEU A 3 -11.08 -1.79 -21.30
C LEU A 3 -11.01 -3.24 -21.81
N PHE A 4 -11.60 -4.21 -21.09
CA PHE A 4 -11.65 -5.61 -21.50
C PHE A 4 -12.49 -5.83 -22.78
N VAL A 5 -13.48 -4.96 -23.02
CA VAL A 5 -14.35 -5.05 -24.19
C VAL A 5 -13.75 -4.31 -25.38
N VAL A 6 -13.06 -3.20 -25.14
CA VAL A 6 -12.49 -2.35 -26.20
C VAL A 6 -11.16 -2.90 -26.73
N LEU A 7 -10.35 -3.54 -25.87
CA LEU A 7 -9.03 -4.04 -26.26
C LEU A 7 -9.08 -5.08 -27.40
N PRO A 8 -9.97 -6.09 -27.40
CA PRO A 8 -10.08 -7.03 -28.52
C PRO A 8 -10.58 -6.41 -29.82
N LEU A 9 -11.22 -5.25 -29.76
CA LEU A 9 -11.65 -4.52 -30.94
C LEU A 9 -10.47 -3.83 -31.65
N ILE A 10 -9.43 -3.45 -30.88
CA ILE A 10 -8.23 -2.77 -31.39
C ILE A 10 -7.14 -3.79 -31.75
N ILE A 11 -6.98 -4.81 -30.95
CA ILE A 11 -6.02 -5.90 -31.15
C ILE A 11 -6.85 -7.13 -31.55
N PRO A 12 -6.64 -7.74 -32.73
CA PRO A 12 -7.44 -8.89 -33.18
C PRO A 12 -7.10 -10.15 -32.35
N THR A 13 -7.45 -10.12 -31.07
CA THR A 13 -7.25 -11.21 -30.12
C THR A 13 -8.61 -11.66 -29.59
N SER A 14 -8.71 -12.92 -29.19
CA SER A 14 -9.93 -13.44 -28.56
C SER A 14 -10.21 -12.71 -27.24
N ILE A 15 -11.45 -12.37 -26.99
CA ILE A 15 -11.92 -11.70 -25.74
C ILE A 15 -11.47 -12.48 -24.48
N LEU A 16 -11.45 -13.81 -24.56
CA LEU A 16 -11.02 -14.70 -23.47
C LEU A 16 -9.51 -15.04 -23.48
N SER A 17 -8.69 -14.33 -24.26
CA SER A 17 -7.26 -14.56 -24.28
C SER A 17 -6.60 -14.06 -22.98
N PRO A 18 -5.76 -14.87 -22.31
CA PRO A 18 -4.97 -14.42 -21.14
C PRO A 18 -4.12 -13.18 -21.43
N ALA A 19 -3.65 -13.02 -22.67
CA ALA A 19 -2.88 -11.87 -23.10
C ALA A 19 -3.69 -10.55 -22.99
N ASN A 20 -4.98 -10.59 -23.35
CA ASN A 20 -5.88 -9.44 -23.26
C ASN A 20 -6.03 -8.96 -21.79
N VAL A 21 -6.15 -9.91 -20.86
CA VAL A 21 -6.24 -9.63 -19.42
C VAL A 21 -4.95 -9.01 -18.89
N ILE A 22 -3.81 -9.58 -19.27
CA ILE A 22 -2.49 -9.07 -18.85
C ILE A 22 -2.30 -7.62 -19.32
N VAL A 23 -2.61 -7.32 -20.57
CA VAL A 23 -2.49 -5.97 -21.12
C VAL A 23 -3.43 -5.01 -20.40
N ALA A 24 -4.71 -5.39 -20.21
CA ALA A 24 -5.69 -4.56 -19.51
C ALA A 24 -5.29 -4.27 -18.05
N LEU A 25 -4.83 -5.29 -17.31
CA LEU A 25 -4.35 -5.13 -15.94
C LEU A 25 -3.06 -4.32 -15.86
N THR A 26 -2.18 -4.46 -16.83
CA THR A 26 -0.95 -3.65 -16.91
C THR A 26 -1.30 -2.17 -17.11
N LEU A 27 -2.18 -1.86 -18.07
CA LEU A 27 -2.64 -0.48 -18.28
C LEU A 27 -3.32 0.09 -17.03
N TYR A 28 -4.17 -0.69 -16.40
CA TYR A 28 -4.83 -0.31 -15.16
C TYR A 28 -3.82 -0.03 -14.03
N THR A 29 -2.84 -0.90 -13.86
CA THR A 29 -1.78 -0.75 -12.86
C THR A 29 -0.96 0.51 -13.12
N VAL A 30 -0.57 0.76 -14.39
CA VAL A 30 0.16 1.98 -14.78
C VAL A 30 -0.66 3.22 -14.48
N ALA A 31 -1.96 3.23 -14.81
CA ALA A 31 -2.84 4.36 -14.52
C ALA A 31 -2.93 4.67 -13.01
N LEU A 32 -3.03 3.64 -12.16
CA LEU A 32 -3.02 3.80 -10.71
C LEU A 32 -1.68 4.33 -10.20
N LEU A 33 -0.56 3.82 -10.72
CA LEU A 33 0.78 4.27 -10.32
C LEU A 33 1.07 5.70 -10.76
N VAL A 34 0.65 6.11 -11.96
CA VAL A 34 0.78 7.50 -12.43
C VAL A 34 0.07 8.46 -11.49
N ARG A 35 -1.06 8.06 -10.92
CA ARG A 35 -1.76 8.88 -9.91
C ARG A 35 -1.07 8.84 -8.54
N ALA A 36 -0.54 7.70 -8.13
CA ALA A 36 0.10 7.53 -6.83
C ALA A 36 1.43 8.30 -6.71
N VAL A 37 2.14 8.53 -7.81
CA VAL A 37 3.43 9.24 -7.79
C VAL A 37 3.30 10.69 -7.32
N PRO A 38 2.44 11.56 -7.89
CA PRO A 38 2.27 12.91 -7.37
C PRO A 38 1.76 12.93 -5.93
N GLU A 39 0.80 12.07 -5.57
CA GLU A 39 0.31 11.95 -4.19
C GLU A 39 1.44 11.64 -3.19
N ALA A 40 2.39 10.79 -3.59
CA ALA A 40 3.54 10.45 -2.75
C ALA A 40 4.57 11.59 -2.65
N LEU A 41 4.74 12.37 -3.71
CA LEU A 41 5.62 13.56 -3.70
C LEU A 41 5.00 14.68 -2.85
N ASP A 42 3.70 14.90 -2.93
CA ASP A 42 2.97 15.89 -2.14
C ASP A 42 2.96 15.56 -0.62
N ALA A 43 3.18 14.30 -0.27
CA ALA A 43 3.32 13.89 1.13
C ALA A 43 4.64 14.36 1.78
N VAL A 44 5.60 14.86 1.02
CA VAL A 44 6.86 15.40 1.53
C VAL A 44 6.62 16.78 2.13
N SER A 45 7.11 17.00 3.36
CA SER A 45 6.92 18.28 4.08
C SER A 45 7.52 19.46 3.29
N PRO A 46 6.75 20.55 3.10
CA PRO A 46 7.25 21.77 2.44
C PRO A 46 8.51 22.35 3.09
N ALA A 47 8.64 22.26 4.40
CA ALA A 47 9.82 22.72 5.13
C ALA A 47 11.12 22.03 4.68
N VAL A 48 11.04 20.74 4.31
CA VAL A 48 12.20 19.99 3.77
C VAL A 48 12.55 20.48 2.37
N LEU A 49 11.54 20.81 1.56
CA LEU A 49 11.73 21.34 0.21
C LEU A 49 12.37 22.72 0.23
N ASP A 50 11.92 23.57 1.13
CA ASP A 50 12.47 24.92 1.34
C ASP A 50 13.92 24.86 1.83
N ALA A 51 14.22 23.99 2.79
CA ALA A 51 15.57 23.77 3.28
C ALA A 51 16.50 23.27 2.15
N ALA A 52 16.06 22.32 1.33
CA ALA A 52 16.83 21.83 0.20
C ALA A 52 17.09 22.93 -0.85
N THR A 53 16.11 23.81 -1.06
CA THR A 53 16.25 24.95 -1.97
C THR A 53 17.24 25.98 -1.41
N ALA A 54 17.19 26.27 -0.11
CA ALA A 54 18.11 27.17 0.57
C ALA A 54 19.59 26.72 0.50
N VAL A 55 19.82 25.40 0.51
CA VAL A 55 21.15 24.80 0.33
C VAL A 55 21.64 24.85 -1.13
N GLY A 56 20.77 25.27 -2.08
CA GLY A 56 21.14 25.46 -3.48
C GLY A 56 20.91 24.24 -4.39
N TYR A 57 20.08 23.29 -3.98
CA TYR A 57 19.69 22.17 -4.86
C TYR A 57 18.90 22.69 -6.07
N LYS A 58 19.32 22.30 -7.29
CA LYS A 58 18.54 22.54 -8.50
C LYS A 58 17.25 21.72 -8.48
N PRO A 59 16.14 22.14 -9.12
CA PRO A 59 14.84 21.48 -9.05
C PRO A 59 14.88 19.99 -9.34
N LEU A 60 15.54 19.57 -10.42
CA LEU A 60 15.68 18.13 -10.79
C LEU A 60 16.50 17.34 -9.76
N THR A 61 17.57 17.94 -9.23
CA THR A 61 18.41 17.29 -8.22
C THR A 61 17.69 17.17 -6.89
N ARG A 62 16.84 18.15 -6.54
CA ARG A 62 15.99 18.13 -5.36
C ARG A 62 14.99 16.98 -5.45
N ILE A 63 14.29 16.84 -6.58
CA ILE A 63 13.34 15.73 -6.79
C ILE A 63 14.04 14.38 -6.62
N LEU A 64 15.16 14.15 -7.31
CA LEU A 64 15.82 12.84 -7.32
C LEU A 64 16.54 12.49 -6.00
N LYS A 65 17.12 13.49 -5.29
CA LYS A 65 17.95 13.24 -4.12
C LYS A 65 17.22 13.48 -2.78
N VAL A 66 16.15 14.25 -2.78
CA VAL A 66 15.42 14.63 -1.56
C VAL A 66 13.97 14.12 -1.60
N GLU A 67 13.20 14.55 -2.59
CA GLU A 67 11.77 14.24 -2.65
C GLU A 67 11.52 12.74 -2.89
N LEU A 68 12.16 12.18 -3.91
CA LEU A 68 11.96 10.78 -4.29
C LEU A 68 12.31 9.80 -3.15
N PRO A 69 13.48 9.87 -2.49
CA PRO A 69 13.77 9.00 -1.36
C PRO A 69 12.79 9.14 -0.19
N LEU A 70 12.29 10.35 0.07
CA LEU A 70 11.31 10.59 1.12
C LEU A 70 9.90 10.13 0.74
N ALA A 71 9.55 10.13 -0.56
CA ALA A 71 8.29 9.64 -1.08
C ALA A 71 8.22 8.11 -1.18
N VAL A 72 9.35 7.39 -1.22
CA VAL A 72 9.39 5.91 -1.37
C VAL A 72 8.49 5.17 -0.38
N PRO A 73 8.43 5.50 0.92
CA PRO A 73 7.54 4.78 1.85
C PRO A 73 6.07 4.89 1.46
N VAL A 74 5.65 6.05 0.96
CA VAL A 74 4.26 6.30 0.50
C VAL A 74 4.01 5.55 -0.80
N LEU A 75 4.96 5.56 -1.74
CA LEU A 75 4.89 4.78 -2.99
C LEU A 75 4.77 3.27 -2.72
N VAL A 76 5.52 2.74 -1.76
CA VAL A 76 5.42 1.33 -1.37
C VAL A 76 4.04 1.02 -0.80
N ALA A 77 3.47 1.91 0.02
CA ALA A 77 2.12 1.74 0.53
C ALA A 77 1.07 1.72 -0.59
N SER A 78 1.17 2.63 -1.56
CA SER A 78 0.31 2.67 -2.75
C SER A 78 0.47 1.41 -3.60
N LEU A 79 1.71 0.92 -3.80
CA LEU A 79 1.98 -0.31 -4.55
C LEU A 79 1.33 -1.54 -3.91
N ARG A 80 1.28 -1.62 -2.57
CA ARG A 80 0.58 -2.69 -1.86
C ARG A 80 -0.92 -2.69 -2.18
N VAL A 81 -1.54 -1.51 -2.15
CA VAL A 81 -2.98 -1.37 -2.49
C VAL A 81 -3.23 -1.80 -3.93
N VAL A 82 -2.39 -1.35 -4.86
CA VAL A 82 -2.48 -1.73 -6.28
C VAL A 82 -2.32 -3.23 -6.47
N ALA A 83 -1.37 -3.87 -5.78
CA ALA A 83 -1.14 -5.31 -5.87
C ALA A 83 -2.35 -6.13 -5.38
N VAL A 84 -2.92 -5.77 -4.22
CA VAL A 84 -4.11 -6.44 -3.68
C VAL A 84 -5.32 -6.23 -4.62
N THR A 85 -5.48 -5.04 -5.17
CA THR A 85 -6.55 -4.76 -6.14
C THR A 85 -6.40 -5.60 -7.42
N ASN A 86 -5.18 -5.75 -7.92
CA ASN A 86 -4.91 -6.61 -9.09
C ASN A 86 -5.22 -8.09 -8.80
N ILE A 87 -4.83 -8.61 -7.63
CA ILE A 87 -5.16 -9.99 -7.24
C ILE A 87 -6.68 -10.19 -7.22
N SER A 88 -7.42 -9.24 -6.65
CA SER A 88 -8.88 -9.28 -6.63
C SER A 88 -9.48 -9.27 -8.05
N MET A 89 -8.94 -8.43 -8.94
CA MET A 89 -9.41 -8.32 -10.31
C MET A 89 -9.12 -9.58 -11.14
N VAL A 90 -7.95 -10.20 -10.96
CA VAL A 90 -7.60 -11.50 -11.57
C VAL A 90 -8.53 -12.60 -11.06
N SER A 91 -8.86 -12.61 -9.77
CA SER A 91 -9.78 -13.59 -9.19
C SER A 91 -11.19 -13.48 -9.77
N VAL A 92 -11.69 -12.25 -9.99
CA VAL A 92 -12.96 -12.01 -10.70
C VAL A 92 -12.87 -12.43 -12.17
N GLY A 93 -11.75 -12.17 -12.84
CA GLY A 93 -11.49 -12.58 -14.22
C GLY A 93 -11.54 -14.10 -14.42
N SER A 94 -11.11 -14.88 -13.44
CA SER A 94 -11.14 -16.34 -13.50
C SER A 94 -12.56 -16.92 -13.50
N VAL A 95 -13.53 -16.23 -12.88
CA VAL A 95 -14.95 -16.60 -12.93
C VAL A 95 -15.50 -16.55 -14.37
N ILE A 96 -14.92 -15.71 -15.23
CA ILE A 96 -15.28 -15.55 -16.63
C ILE A 96 -14.54 -16.56 -17.53
N GLY A 97 -13.74 -17.48 -16.95
CA GLY A 97 -13.07 -18.54 -17.69
C GLY A 97 -11.66 -18.22 -18.19
N ILE A 98 -11.01 -17.17 -17.64
CA ILE A 98 -9.68 -16.73 -18.09
C ILE A 98 -8.52 -17.57 -17.51
N GLY A 99 -8.83 -18.55 -16.67
CA GLY A 99 -7.80 -19.40 -16.03
C GLY A 99 -7.20 -18.77 -14.76
N GLY A 100 -6.30 -19.48 -14.10
CA GLY A 100 -5.64 -19.05 -12.88
C GLY A 100 -6.17 -19.74 -11.62
N LEU A 101 -5.75 -19.30 -10.42
CA LEU A 101 -6.16 -19.88 -9.15
C LEU A 101 -7.67 -19.82 -8.89
N GLY A 102 -8.35 -18.87 -9.47
CA GLY A 102 -9.80 -18.72 -9.35
C GLY A 102 -10.60 -19.77 -10.15
N THR A 103 -9.98 -20.50 -11.08
CA THR A 103 -10.67 -21.62 -11.77
C THR A 103 -11.03 -22.73 -10.79
N TRP A 104 -10.23 -22.96 -9.76
CA TRP A 104 -10.58 -23.92 -8.71
C TRP A 104 -11.87 -23.56 -7.99
N PHE A 105 -12.14 -22.28 -7.83
CA PHE A 105 -13.41 -21.81 -7.29
C PHE A 105 -14.56 -22.09 -8.27
N THR A 106 -14.36 -21.80 -9.56
CA THR A 106 -15.38 -21.98 -10.60
C THR A 106 -15.68 -23.46 -10.85
N ASP A 107 -14.63 -24.28 -10.93
CA ASP A 107 -14.74 -25.73 -11.11
C ASP A 107 -15.38 -26.41 -9.90
N GLY A 108 -15.03 -25.96 -8.69
CA GLY A 108 -15.65 -26.41 -7.45
C GLY A 108 -17.15 -26.08 -7.40
N TYR A 109 -17.51 -24.89 -7.84
CA TYR A 109 -18.92 -24.48 -7.92
C TYR A 109 -19.71 -25.27 -8.94
N GLN A 110 -19.16 -25.51 -10.16
CA GLN A 110 -19.80 -26.28 -11.21
C GLN A 110 -19.88 -27.77 -10.89
N SER A 111 -18.93 -28.30 -10.11
CA SER A 111 -18.86 -29.72 -9.74
C SER A 111 -19.56 -30.04 -8.41
N ASP A 112 -20.17 -29.06 -7.75
CA ASP A 112 -20.82 -29.15 -6.43
C ASP A 112 -19.87 -29.71 -5.33
N LYS A 113 -18.58 -29.37 -5.46
CA LYS A 113 -17.50 -29.80 -4.53
C LYS A 113 -17.08 -28.65 -3.64
N SER A 114 -17.68 -28.56 -2.46
CA SER A 114 -17.36 -27.51 -1.46
C SER A 114 -15.88 -27.45 -1.07
N ASP A 115 -15.19 -28.58 -1.07
CA ASP A 115 -13.78 -28.66 -0.71
C ASP A 115 -12.88 -27.90 -1.69
N GLN A 116 -13.20 -27.93 -2.99
CA GLN A 116 -12.43 -27.20 -4.01
C GLN A 116 -12.67 -25.69 -3.94
N ILE A 117 -13.87 -25.28 -3.58
CA ILE A 117 -14.22 -23.85 -3.37
C ILE A 117 -13.39 -23.30 -2.21
N ILE A 118 -13.37 -24.00 -1.08
CA ILE A 118 -12.61 -23.59 0.11
C ILE A 118 -11.11 -23.56 -0.21
N ALA A 119 -10.60 -24.57 -0.91
CA ALA A 119 -9.19 -24.60 -1.32
C ALA A 119 -8.81 -23.43 -2.22
N GLY A 120 -9.68 -23.03 -3.17
CA GLY A 120 -9.49 -21.89 -4.06
C GLY A 120 -9.43 -20.56 -3.29
N ILE A 121 -10.36 -20.35 -2.36
CA ILE A 121 -10.39 -19.16 -1.50
C ILE A 121 -9.11 -19.05 -0.65
N VAL A 122 -8.73 -20.14 0.01
CA VAL A 122 -7.52 -20.20 0.85
C VAL A 122 -6.26 -19.91 0.02
N ALA A 123 -6.17 -20.50 -1.18
CA ALA A 123 -5.03 -20.30 -2.07
C ALA A 123 -4.89 -18.83 -2.49
N ILE A 124 -5.99 -18.16 -2.86
CA ILE A 124 -5.98 -16.73 -3.22
C ILE A 124 -5.58 -15.87 -2.02
N PHE A 125 -6.07 -16.20 -0.82
CA PHE A 125 -5.75 -15.47 0.41
C PHE A 125 -4.27 -15.61 0.78
N ILE A 126 -3.72 -16.82 0.68
CA ILE A 126 -2.28 -17.08 0.90
C ILE A 126 -1.45 -16.29 -0.13
N LEU A 127 -1.84 -16.32 -1.41
CA LEU A 127 -1.14 -15.57 -2.45
C LEU A 127 -1.13 -14.07 -2.16
N ALA A 128 -2.25 -13.51 -1.74
CA ALA A 128 -2.36 -12.09 -1.39
C ALA A 128 -1.41 -11.73 -0.23
N ILE A 129 -1.37 -12.55 0.83
CA ILE A 129 -0.47 -12.34 1.96
C ILE A 129 1.00 -12.44 1.54
N VAL A 130 1.34 -13.41 0.71
CA VAL A 130 2.72 -13.60 0.21
C VAL A 130 3.16 -12.39 -0.59
N VAL A 131 2.36 -11.94 -1.55
CA VAL A 131 2.67 -10.78 -2.39
C VAL A 131 2.78 -9.51 -1.54
N ASP A 132 1.84 -9.27 -0.61
CA ASP A 132 1.88 -8.13 0.30
C ASP A 132 3.15 -8.14 1.17
N THR A 133 3.50 -9.30 1.69
CA THR A 133 4.71 -9.49 2.51
C THR A 133 5.98 -9.22 1.71
N VAL A 134 6.06 -9.72 0.48
CA VAL A 134 7.21 -9.47 -0.42
C VAL A 134 7.36 -7.97 -0.71
N ILE A 135 6.27 -7.29 -1.06
CA ILE A 135 6.30 -5.84 -1.32
C ILE A 135 6.72 -5.07 -0.05
N MET A 136 6.21 -5.47 1.12
CA MET A 136 6.59 -4.86 2.39
C MET A 136 8.08 -5.04 2.69
N PHE A 137 8.64 -6.23 2.50
CA PHE A 137 10.08 -6.48 2.70
C PHE A 137 10.93 -5.72 1.68
N ALA A 138 10.54 -5.70 0.40
CA ALA A 138 11.20 -4.91 -0.63
C ALA A 138 11.19 -3.42 -0.29
N GLY A 139 10.06 -2.89 0.17
CA GLY A 139 9.94 -1.51 0.64
C GLY A 139 10.84 -1.21 1.83
N LYS A 140 10.85 -2.09 2.84
CA LYS A 140 11.74 -1.94 4.01
C LYS A 140 13.23 -2.03 3.64
N ALA A 141 13.59 -2.82 2.66
CA ALA A 141 14.96 -2.90 2.13
C ALA A 141 15.35 -1.64 1.36
N ALA A 142 14.39 -1.04 0.65
CA ALA A 142 14.60 0.20 -0.11
C ALA A 142 14.62 1.47 0.78
N THR A 143 14.13 1.39 2.03
CA THR A 143 14.01 2.56 2.93
C THR A 143 14.64 2.34 4.31
N PRO A 144 15.96 2.04 4.41
CA PRO A 144 16.62 1.79 5.70
C PRO A 144 16.62 3.01 6.64
N TRP A 145 16.55 4.23 6.07
CA TRP A 145 16.57 5.50 6.83
C TRP A 145 15.27 5.80 7.60
N THR A 146 14.14 5.20 7.24
CA THR A 146 12.85 5.42 7.93
C THR A 146 12.84 4.85 9.35
N ARG A 147 13.72 3.92 9.67
CA ARG A 147 13.83 3.30 10.99
C ARG A 147 14.35 4.29 12.06
N ALA A 148 15.22 5.23 11.69
CA ALA A 148 15.77 6.22 12.60
C ALA A 148 14.72 7.21 13.15
N GLY A 149 13.74 7.60 12.32
CA GLY A 149 12.71 8.56 12.72
C GLY A 149 11.62 8.00 13.65
N GLN A 150 11.38 6.70 13.63
CA GLN A 150 10.33 6.09 14.48
C GLN A 150 10.77 5.94 15.94
N VAL A 151 12.06 5.76 16.20
CA VAL A 151 12.60 5.69 17.57
C VAL A 151 12.42 7.03 18.26
N SER A 152 12.73 8.14 17.58
CA SER A 152 12.57 9.49 18.11
C SER A 152 11.11 9.85 18.45
N LYS A 153 10.15 9.47 17.61
CA LYS A 153 8.72 9.71 17.88
C LYS A 153 8.19 8.91 19.07
N ARG A 154 8.62 7.66 19.25
CA ARG A 154 8.24 6.83 20.40
C ARG A 154 8.80 7.40 21.71
N THR A 155 10.04 7.87 21.69
CA THR A 155 10.67 8.47 22.87
C THR A 155 9.99 9.79 23.24
N ALA A 156 9.64 10.63 22.27
CA ALA A 156 8.93 11.88 22.50
C ALA A 156 7.49 11.66 23.01
N ALA A 157 6.77 10.68 22.47
CA ALA A 157 5.43 10.33 22.94
C ALA A 157 5.47 9.77 24.38
N GLY A 158 6.40 8.89 24.70
CA GLY A 158 6.58 8.36 26.04
C GLY A 158 6.99 9.44 27.06
N ALA A 159 7.80 10.42 26.66
CA ALA A 159 8.15 11.55 27.52
C ALA A 159 6.94 12.48 27.79
N SER A 160 6.10 12.71 26.79
CA SER A 160 4.87 13.50 26.92
C SER A 160 3.84 12.83 27.86
N GLU A 161 3.67 11.51 27.73
CA GLU A 161 2.80 10.74 28.64
C GLU A 161 3.31 10.73 30.09
N ALA A 162 4.61 10.57 30.27
CA ALA A 162 5.22 10.59 31.61
C ALA A 162 5.05 11.97 32.28
N THR A 163 5.20 13.07 31.51
CA THR A 163 5.01 14.43 32.03
C THR A 163 3.55 14.71 32.35
N GLY A 164 2.60 14.25 31.52
CA GLY A 164 1.16 14.37 31.77
C GLY A 164 0.71 13.61 33.05
N ASN A 165 1.25 12.42 33.23
CA ASN A 165 0.93 11.60 34.40
C ASN A 165 1.51 12.16 35.69
N ALA A 166 2.71 12.76 35.63
CA ALA A 166 3.35 13.44 36.79
C ALA A 166 2.58 14.73 37.21
N ALA A 167 2.08 15.49 36.22
CA ALA A 167 1.26 16.67 36.46
C ALA A 167 -0.09 16.30 37.13
N GLY A 168 -0.78 15.26 36.62
CA GLY A 168 -2.03 14.76 37.20
C GLY A 168 -1.86 14.21 38.62
N ALA A 169 -0.73 13.54 38.93
CA ALA A 169 -0.43 13.07 40.27
C ALA A 169 -0.18 14.22 41.24
N SER A 170 0.46 15.31 40.78
CA SER A 170 0.70 16.52 41.58
C SER A 170 -0.61 17.24 41.93
N GLU A 171 -1.52 17.36 40.99
CA GLU A 171 -2.86 17.96 41.23
C GLU A 171 -3.72 17.13 42.17
N ALA A 172 -3.71 15.80 42.04
CA ALA A 172 -4.44 14.91 42.94
C ALA A 172 -3.95 15.02 44.38
N THR A 173 -2.63 15.14 44.56
CA THR A 173 -2.00 15.30 45.89
C THR A 173 -2.27 16.68 46.51
N GLY A 174 -2.33 17.73 45.67
CA GLY A 174 -2.68 19.10 46.09
C GLY A 174 -4.14 19.19 46.55
N ASN A 175 -5.05 18.56 45.81
CA ASN A 175 -6.48 18.59 46.13
C ASN A 175 -6.81 17.76 47.40
N ALA A 176 -6.10 16.65 47.64
CA ALA A 176 -6.23 15.85 48.85
C ALA A 176 -5.80 16.61 50.10
N ARG A 177 -4.75 17.47 50.01
CA ARG A 177 -4.32 18.33 51.12
C ARG A 177 -5.26 19.48 51.43
N ALA A 178 -5.93 20.04 50.41
CA ALA A 178 -6.92 21.11 50.60
C ALA A 178 -8.22 20.63 51.25
N ALA A 179 -8.57 19.34 51.11
CA ALA A 179 -9.77 18.74 51.68
C ALA A 179 -9.65 18.37 53.19
N VAL A 180 -8.47 18.47 53.80
CA VAL A 180 -8.21 18.10 55.19
C VAL A 180 -8.07 19.34 56.12
N GLN A 181 -8.14 20.54 55.55
CA GLN A 181 -8.23 21.81 56.29
C GLN A 181 -9.68 22.33 56.35
#